data_0e483644e96a0511df89ab3ad43ccea4
#
_entry.id   0e483644e96a0511df89ab3ad43ccea4
#
_cell.length_a   1.000
_cell.length_b   1.000
_cell.length_c   1.000
_cell.angle_alpha   90.00
_cell.angle_beta   90.00
_cell.angle_gamma   90.00
#
_symmetry.space_group_name_H-M   'P 1'
#
loop_
_entity.id
_entity.type
_entity.pdbx_description
1 polymer ?
#
loop_
_entity_poly.entity_id
_entity_poly.type
_entity_poly.pdbx_seq_one_letter_code
_entity_poly.pdbx_strand_id
1 'polypeptide(L)'
;MNHPIVTTSGAFVCHCVRLHRGDDLLLSIRELAQEKHIAAGVVLSAVGCVTEAKVRDASGVNIRSIGEHCEIVSLSGTVSEQRCHLHIALSREDLSTLGGHLCPGCIVNTTCELVIAELPGVRFGVEQDGETGYDELIFEAI
;
A
#
# COMPACT_ATOMS: atom_id res chain seq x y z
N MET A 1 16.94 -10.92 19.71
CA MET A 1 15.75 -10.24 19.15
C MET A 1 14.58 -10.51 20.08
N ASN A 2 13.99 -9.48 20.62
CA ASN A 2 12.92 -9.63 21.63
C ASN A 2 11.60 -9.06 21.11
N HIS A 3 11.29 -9.37 19.85
CA HIS A 3 10.06 -8.95 19.19
C HIS A 3 9.17 -10.17 18.93
N PRO A 4 7.85 -10.07 19.12
CA PRO A 4 6.95 -11.16 18.81
C PRO A 4 6.99 -11.45 17.30
N ILE A 5 7.15 -12.72 16.97
CA ILE A 5 7.12 -13.19 15.59
C ILE A 5 5.89 -14.07 15.42
N VAL A 6 5.05 -13.74 14.46
CA VAL A 6 3.94 -14.59 14.06
C VAL A 6 4.33 -15.31 12.79
N THR A 7 4.31 -16.63 12.84
CA THR A 7 4.57 -17.49 11.69
C THR A 7 3.25 -18.05 11.18
N THR A 8 3.04 -17.93 9.88
CA THR A 8 1.85 -18.48 9.22
C THR A 8 2.24 -19.39 8.07
N SER A 9 1.35 -20.33 7.76
CA SER A 9 1.48 -21.24 6.62
C SER A 9 0.11 -21.56 6.07
N GLY A 10 0.05 -21.95 4.81
CA GLY A 10 -1.19 -22.30 4.11
C GLY A 10 -1.32 -21.60 2.77
N ALA A 11 -2.45 -21.82 2.10
CA ALA A 11 -2.73 -21.20 0.82
C ALA A 11 -3.12 -19.71 1.01
N PHE A 12 -2.56 -18.85 0.16
CA PHE A 12 -2.97 -17.45 0.09
C PHE A 12 -4.28 -17.33 -0.70
N VAL A 13 -5.09 -16.35 -0.31
CA VAL A 13 -6.16 -15.85 -1.17
C VAL A 13 -5.64 -14.62 -1.89
N CYS A 14 -5.67 -14.63 -3.22
CA CYS A 14 -5.19 -13.51 -4.03
C CYS A 14 -6.38 -12.74 -4.61
N HIS A 15 -6.40 -11.45 -4.37
CA HIS A 15 -7.35 -10.51 -4.95
C HIS A 15 -6.68 -9.79 -6.10
N CYS A 16 -7.19 -10.00 -7.32
CA CYS A 16 -6.65 -9.41 -8.54
C CYS A 16 -7.64 -8.38 -9.08
N VAL A 17 -7.19 -7.16 -9.28
CA VAL A 17 -8.02 -6.09 -9.81
C VAL A 17 -7.23 -5.20 -10.76
N ARG A 18 -7.86 -4.79 -11.85
CA ARG A 18 -7.33 -3.75 -12.71
C ARG A 18 -8.03 -2.43 -12.40
N LEU A 19 -7.28 -1.48 -11.90
CA LEU A 19 -7.75 -0.11 -11.72
C LEU A 19 -7.69 0.64 -13.06
N HIS A 20 -8.60 1.57 -13.24
CA HIS A 20 -8.78 2.31 -14.47
C HIS A 20 -8.29 3.75 -14.34
N ARG A 21 -8.16 4.41 -15.48
CA ARG A 21 -7.82 5.83 -15.52
C ARG A 21 -8.77 6.65 -14.64
N GLY A 22 -8.20 7.47 -13.79
CA GLY A 22 -8.93 8.34 -12.88
C GLY A 22 -9.16 7.78 -11.49
N ASP A 23 -8.93 6.48 -11.29
CA ASP A 23 -9.03 5.88 -9.95
C ASP A 23 -7.90 6.41 -9.06
N ASP A 24 -8.22 6.67 -7.80
CA ASP A 24 -7.21 6.95 -6.77
C ASP A 24 -6.66 5.64 -6.25
N LEU A 25 -5.34 5.46 -6.36
CA LEU A 25 -4.69 4.19 -6.04
C LEU A 25 -4.91 3.77 -4.58
N LEU A 26 -4.66 4.66 -3.62
CA LEU A 26 -4.80 4.34 -2.20
C LEU A 26 -6.27 4.14 -1.81
N LEU A 27 -7.16 5.01 -2.27
CA LEU A 27 -8.58 4.90 -1.93
C LEU A 27 -9.18 3.61 -2.52
N SER A 28 -8.78 3.22 -3.72
CA SER A 28 -9.21 1.95 -4.33
C SER A 28 -8.72 0.73 -3.55
N ILE A 29 -7.48 0.77 -3.04
CA ILE A 29 -6.94 -0.31 -2.20
C ILE A 29 -7.72 -0.40 -0.88
N ARG A 30 -8.02 0.74 -0.25
CA ARG A 30 -8.83 0.77 0.97
C ARG A 30 -10.24 0.22 0.76
N GLU A 31 -10.87 0.60 -0.34
CA GLU A 31 -12.20 0.10 -0.71
C GLU A 31 -12.18 -1.42 -0.92
N LEU A 32 -11.20 -1.93 -1.66
CA LEU A 32 -11.01 -3.35 -1.87
C LEU A 32 -10.82 -4.09 -0.54
N ALA A 33 -9.98 -3.56 0.34
CA ALA A 33 -9.71 -4.16 1.65
C ALA A 33 -10.98 -4.25 2.51
N GLN A 34 -11.81 -3.22 2.47
CA GLN A 34 -13.09 -3.19 3.19
C GLN A 34 -14.12 -4.12 2.55
N GLU A 35 -14.29 -4.10 1.23
CA GLU A 35 -15.23 -4.96 0.51
C GLU A 35 -14.94 -6.45 0.73
N LYS A 36 -13.66 -6.82 0.72
CA LYS A 36 -13.22 -8.20 0.89
C LYS A 36 -12.94 -8.60 2.34
N HIS A 37 -13.13 -7.69 3.27
CA HIS A 37 -12.86 -7.92 4.70
C HIS A 37 -11.44 -8.47 4.94
N ILE A 38 -10.44 -7.89 4.27
CA ILE A 38 -9.06 -8.34 4.36
C ILE A 38 -8.54 -8.11 5.78
N ALA A 39 -8.26 -9.18 6.50
CA ALA A 39 -7.72 -9.12 7.84
C ALA A 39 -6.20 -8.90 7.86
N ALA A 40 -5.49 -9.45 6.89
CA ALA A 40 -4.04 -9.33 6.76
C ALA A 40 -3.61 -9.55 5.32
N GLY A 41 -3.30 -8.49 4.61
CA GLY A 41 -2.89 -8.52 3.21
C GLY A 41 -1.56 -7.85 2.95
N VAL A 42 -0.91 -8.25 1.87
CA VAL A 42 0.30 -7.62 1.35
C VAL A 42 0.16 -7.40 -0.16
N VAL A 43 0.73 -6.32 -0.66
CA VAL A 43 0.80 -6.11 -2.11
C VAL A 43 1.84 -7.05 -2.69
N LEU A 44 1.43 -7.94 -3.58
CA LEU A 44 2.35 -8.80 -4.33
C LEU A 44 2.86 -8.10 -5.58
N SER A 45 2.01 -7.38 -6.29
CA SER A 45 2.36 -6.72 -7.54
C SER A 45 1.43 -5.55 -7.82
N ALA A 46 1.98 -4.49 -8.38
CA ALA A 46 1.23 -3.38 -8.92
C ALA A 46 1.99 -2.83 -10.13
N VAL A 47 1.41 -2.98 -11.31
CA VAL A 47 2.01 -2.54 -12.58
C VAL A 47 1.07 -1.55 -13.24
N GLY A 48 1.59 -0.40 -13.57
CA GLY A 48 0.81 0.64 -14.25
C GLY A 48 1.46 2.01 -14.12
N CYS A 49 0.69 3.03 -14.27
CA CYS A 49 1.16 4.40 -14.28
C CYS A 49 0.15 5.37 -13.66
N VAL A 50 0.63 6.56 -13.34
CA VAL A 50 -0.15 7.64 -12.74
C VAL A 50 -0.01 8.92 -13.56
N THR A 51 -1.05 9.77 -13.54
CA THR A 51 -1.00 11.13 -14.10
C THR A 51 -0.39 12.11 -13.14
N GLU A 52 -0.58 11.88 -11.86
CA GLU A 52 -0.10 12.69 -10.75
C GLU A 52 -0.02 11.84 -9.50
N ALA A 53 0.76 12.27 -8.54
CA ALA A 53 0.91 11.56 -7.28
C ALA A 53 1.08 12.53 -6.11
N LYS A 54 0.72 12.06 -4.93
CA LYS A 54 1.06 12.70 -3.65
C LYS A 54 1.70 11.67 -2.74
N VAL A 55 2.86 12.03 -2.23
CA VAL A 55 3.64 11.18 -1.33
C VAL A 55 4.12 11.99 -0.14
N ARG A 56 4.15 11.38 1.05
CA ARG A 56 4.80 11.97 2.20
C ARG A 56 6.27 11.60 2.17
N ASP A 57 7.14 12.58 2.33
CA ASP A 57 8.59 12.38 2.33
C ASP A 57 9.10 11.82 3.67
N ALA A 58 10.40 11.56 3.75
CA ALA A 58 11.03 10.95 4.92
C ALA A 58 11.03 11.83 6.18
N SER A 59 10.61 13.09 6.09
CA SER A 59 10.37 13.92 7.28
C SER A 59 9.23 13.39 8.16
N GLY A 60 8.33 12.59 7.56
CA GLY A 60 7.13 12.11 8.22
C GLY A 60 6.01 13.16 8.31
N VAL A 61 6.23 14.34 7.76
CA VAL A 61 5.32 15.49 7.89
C VAL A 61 4.95 16.09 6.53
N ASN A 62 5.91 16.24 5.62
CA ASN A 62 5.71 16.97 4.38
C ASN A 62 5.13 16.08 3.28
N ILE A 63 3.99 16.47 2.73
CA ILE A 63 3.38 15.83 1.57
C ILE A 63 3.81 16.59 0.33
N ARG A 64 4.35 15.86 -0.63
CA ARG A 64 4.83 16.40 -1.90
C ARG A 64 3.94 15.97 -3.04
N SER A 65 3.66 16.92 -3.93
CA SER A 65 2.89 16.67 -5.16
C SER A 65 3.84 16.48 -6.34
N ILE A 66 3.54 15.46 -7.14
CA ILE A 66 4.26 15.13 -8.38
C ILE A 66 3.24 15.28 -9.50
N GLY A 67 3.32 16.38 -10.24
CA GLY A 67 2.35 16.76 -11.28
C GLY A 67 2.77 16.31 -12.68
N GLU A 68 3.25 15.09 -12.82
CA GLU A 68 3.68 14.54 -14.10
C GLU A 68 3.36 13.04 -14.21
N HIS A 69 3.34 12.54 -15.44
CA HIS A 69 3.13 11.12 -15.70
C HIS A 69 4.32 10.31 -15.21
N CYS A 70 4.05 9.26 -14.44
CA CYS A 70 5.08 8.36 -13.94
C CYS A 70 4.62 6.90 -14.07
N GLU A 71 5.59 6.01 -14.32
CA GLU A 71 5.38 4.57 -14.20
C GLU A 71 5.48 4.14 -12.74
N ILE A 72 4.62 3.24 -12.32
CA ILE A 72 4.74 2.60 -10.99
C ILE A 72 5.84 1.54 -11.09
N VAL A 73 6.97 1.79 -10.43
CA VAL A 73 8.09 0.83 -10.37
C VAL A 73 7.87 -0.20 -9.29
N SER A 74 7.41 0.24 -8.13
CA SER A 74 7.05 -0.65 -7.03
C SER A 74 5.97 -0.04 -6.15
N LEU A 75 5.17 -0.90 -5.59
CA LEU A 75 4.22 -0.60 -4.52
C LEU A 75 4.32 -1.73 -3.51
N SER A 76 4.69 -1.41 -2.28
CA SER A 76 4.86 -2.39 -1.22
C SER A 76 4.18 -1.94 0.05
N GLY A 77 3.78 -2.92 0.84
CA GLY A 77 3.24 -2.63 2.16
C GLY A 77 2.12 -3.56 2.59
N THR A 78 1.52 -3.20 3.69
CA THR A 78 0.50 -3.97 4.39
C THR A 78 -0.88 -3.37 4.18
N VAL A 79 -1.86 -4.25 4.05
CA VAL A 79 -3.24 -3.92 3.73
C VAL A 79 -4.18 -4.66 4.66
N SER A 80 -5.06 -3.95 5.32
CA SER A 80 -6.20 -4.50 6.03
C SER A 80 -7.39 -3.57 5.93
N GLU A 81 -8.57 -4.03 6.29
CA GLU A 81 -9.75 -3.16 6.29
C GLU A 81 -9.65 -1.99 7.28
N GLN A 82 -8.74 -2.08 8.27
CA GLN A 82 -8.53 -1.01 9.25
C GLN A 82 -7.39 -0.06 8.85
N ARG A 83 -6.37 -0.57 8.15
CA ARG A 83 -5.14 0.19 7.89
C ARG A 83 -4.45 -0.27 6.62
N CYS A 84 -4.07 0.70 5.81
CA CYS A 84 -3.18 0.48 4.66
C CYS A 84 -1.92 1.31 4.85
N HIS A 85 -0.77 0.65 4.88
CA HIS A 85 0.53 1.30 4.97
C HIS A 85 1.38 0.90 3.77
N LEU A 86 1.50 1.83 2.84
CA LEU A 86 2.05 1.56 1.52
C LEU A 86 3.12 2.58 1.16
N HIS A 87 4.21 2.11 0.58
CA HIS A 87 5.24 2.94 -0.02
C HIS A 87 5.28 2.70 -1.53
N ILE A 88 5.49 3.77 -2.29
CA ILE A 88 5.50 3.74 -3.75
C ILE A 88 6.80 4.31 -4.29
N ALA A 89 7.32 3.70 -5.36
CA ALA A 89 8.39 4.24 -6.19
C ALA A 89 7.87 4.46 -7.60
N LEU A 90 8.16 5.64 -8.13
CA LEU A 90 7.66 6.14 -9.41
C LEU A 90 8.83 6.52 -10.32
N SER A 91 8.77 6.12 -11.57
CA SER A 91 9.76 6.46 -12.59
C SER A 91 9.20 7.52 -13.53
N ARG A 92 9.94 8.60 -13.69
CA ARG A 92 9.63 9.73 -14.56
C ARG A 92 9.99 9.44 -16.02
N GLU A 93 9.66 10.36 -16.90
CA GLU A 93 10.00 10.30 -18.32
C GLU A 93 11.51 10.19 -18.56
N ASP A 94 12.33 10.85 -17.74
CA ASP A 94 13.80 10.79 -17.81
C ASP A 94 14.39 9.56 -17.09
N LEU A 95 13.55 8.63 -16.63
CA LEU A 95 13.89 7.44 -15.85
C LEU A 95 14.36 7.73 -14.42
N SER A 96 14.43 8.96 -13.98
CA SER A 96 14.69 9.26 -12.58
C SER A 96 13.54 8.74 -11.72
N THR A 97 13.89 8.17 -10.57
CA THR A 97 12.93 7.50 -9.68
C THR A 97 12.84 8.27 -8.37
N LEU A 98 11.62 8.46 -7.93
CA LEU A 98 11.31 9.09 -6.65
C LEU A 98 10.11 8.38 -6.03
N GLY A 99 9.91 8.58 -4.76
CA GLY A 99 8.79 7.95 -4.07
C GLY A 99 8.74 8.31 -2.61
N GLY A 100 7.84 7.64 -1.90
CA GLY A 100 7.63 7.86 -0.49
C GLY A 100 6.40 7.11 0.02
N HIS A 101 5.89 7.56 1.15
CA HIS A 101 4.67 7.04 1.74
C HIS A 101 3.46 7.45 0.89
N LEU A 102 2.70 6.47 0.44
CA LEU A 102 1.54 6.69 -0.43
C LEU A 102 0.45 7.48 0.29
N CYS A 103 0.03 8.57 -0.32
CA CYS A 103 -1.09 9.39 0.12
C CYS A 103 -2.23 9.34 -0.89
N PRO A 104 -3.46 9.73 -0.50
CA PRO A 104 -4.50 10.01 -1.49
C PRO A 104 -4.04 11.08 -2.48
N GLY A 105 -4.43 10.92 -3.74
CA GLY A 105 -4.02 11.82 -4.83
C GLY A 105 -3.03 11.21 -5.81
N CYS A 106 -2.75 9.89 -5.69
CA CYS A 106 -2.07 9.13 -6.74
C CYS A 106 -3.13 8.62 -7.73
N ILE A 107 -3.24 9.27 -8.87
CA ILE A 107 -4.32 9.03 -9.84
C ILE A 107 -3.81 8.15 -10.97
N VAL A 108 -4.46 7.01 -11.13
CA VAL A 108 -4.12 6.04 -12.18
C VAL A 108 -4.29 6.66 -13.56
N ASN A 109 -3.26 6.53 -14.40
CA ASN A 109 -3.33 6.77 -15.83
C ASN A 109 -3.43 5.42 -16.53
N THR A 110 -4.14 5.30 -17.61
CA THR A 110 -4.35 4.06 -18.37
C THR A 110 -4.76 2.86 -17.51
N THR A 111 -3.89 2.32 -16.67
CA THR A 111 -4.14 1.10 -15.88
C THR A 111 -3.27 1.01 -14.64
N CYS A 112 -3.75 0.28 -13.62
CA CYS A 112 -2.91 -0.34 -12.60
C CYS A 112 -3.40 -1.77 -12.37
N GLU A 113 -2.56 -2.72 -12.69
CA GLU A 113 -2.80 -4.15 -12.49
C GLU A 113 -2.32 -4.51 -11.09
N LEU A 114 -3.25 -4.73 -10.19
CA LEU A 114 -2.99 -4.89 -8.75
C LEU A 114 -3.30 -6.31 -8.29
N VAL A 115 -2.37 -6.91 -7.55
CA VAL A 115 -2.55 -8.21 -6.90
C VAL A 115 -2.22 -8.07 -5.42
N ILE A 116 -3.19 -8.39 -4.56
CA ILE A 116 -3.04 -8.40 -3.11
C ILE A 116 -3.20 -9.85 -2.62
N ALA A 117 -2.21 -10.33 -1.86
CA ALA A 117 -2.30 -11.63 -1.20
C ALA A 117 -2.79 -11.45 0.23
N GLU A 118 -3.82 -12.21 0.59
CA GLU A 118 -4.33 -12.31 1.95
C GLU A 118 -3.66 -13.49 2.67
N LEU A 119 -3.05 -13.20 3.82
CA LEU A 119 -2.30 -14.17 4.60
C LEU A 119 -3.25 -15.02 5.46
N PRO A 120 -3.13 -16.35 5.44
CA PRO A 120 -3.94 -17.21 6.29
C PRO A 120 -3.47 -17.14 7.76
N GLY A 121 -4.41 -17.26 8.70
CA GLY A 121 -4.09 -17.42 10.10
C GLY A 121 -3.45 -16.23 10.79
N VAL A 122 -3.52 -15.05 10.19
CA VAL A 122 -2.97 -13.79 10.73
C VAL A 122 -4.02 -12.70 10.63
N ARG A 123 -4.04 -11.85 11.63
CA ARG A 123 -4.77 -10.58 11.59
C ARG A 123 -3.80 -9.44 11.89
N PHE A 124 -3.94 -8.35 11.15
CA PHE A 124 -3.23 -7.11 11.41
C PHE A 124 -4.04 -6.29 12.41
N GLY A 125 -3.47 -6.08 13.59
CA GLY A 125 -4.00 -5.17 14.57
C GLY A 125 -3.23 -3.85 14.56
N VAL A 126 -3.68 -2.92 15.37
CA VAL A 126 -3.06 -1.58 15.50
C VAL A 126 -2.92 -1.27 16.98
N GLU A 127 -1.76 -0.77 17.37
CA GLU A 127 -1.53 -0.26 18.72
C GLU A 127 -0.89 1.13 18.65
N GLN A 128 -1.22 1.96 19.62
CA GLN A 128 -0.58 3.26 19.72
C GLN A 128 0.80 3.08 20.37
N ASP A 129 1.85 3.50 19.64
CA ASP A 129 3.22 3.43 20.11
C ASP A 129 3.67 4.77 20.69
N GLY A 130 3.96 4.79 21.98
CA GLY A 130 4.42 5.98 22.69
C GLY A 130 5.83 6.44 22.28
N GLU A 131 6.64 5.57 21.68
CA GLU A 131 7.97 5.91 21.19
C GLU A 131 7.93 6.63 19.84
N THR A 132 7.07 6.14 18.94
CA THR A 132 6.95 6.74 17.59
C THR A 132 5.90 7.85 17.52
N GLY A 133 4.92 7.83 18.41
CA GLY A 133 3.78 8.75 18.40
C GLY A 133 2.72 8.40 17.36
N TYR A 134 2.84 7.25 16.69
CA TYR A 134 1.92 6.77 15.67
C TYR A 134 1.20 5.49 16.12
N ASP A 135 0.12 5.20 15.43
CA ASP A 135 -0.50 3.88 15.47
C ASP A 135 0.36 2.92 14.65
N GLU A 136 0.90 1.91 15.30
CA GLU A 136 1.77 0.93 14.65
C GLU A 136 1.08 -0.41 14.47
N LEU A 137 1.54 -1.15 13.46
CA LEU A 137 1.00 -2.47 13.13
C LEU A 137 1.45 -3.51 14.14
N ILE A 138 0.51 -4.34 14.59
CA ILE A 138 0.82 -5.57 15.31
C ILE A 138 0.30 -6.78 14.54
N PHE A 139 1.03 -7.88 14.64
CA PHE A 139 0.65 -9.15 14.03
C PHE A 139 0.02 -10.04 15.08
N GLU A 140 -1.17 -10.54 14.81
CA GLU A 140 -1.90 -11.42 15.72
C GLU A 140 -2.19 -12.76 15.03
N ALA A 141 -1.84 -13.85 15.70
CA ALA A 141 -2.26 -15.19 15.24
C ALA A 141 -3.76 -15.40 15.51
N ILE A 142 -4.46 -15.97 14.56
CA ILE A 142 -5.91 -16.27 14.69
C ILE A 142 -6.21 -17.72 14.39
#